data_00c87a6509272135857d42f07dd13d4e
#
_entry.id   00c87a6509272135857d42f07dd13d4e
#
_cell.length_a   1.000
_cell.length_b   1.000
_cell.length_c   1.000
_cell.angle_alpha   90.00
_cell.angle_beta   90.00
_cell.angle_gamma   90.00
#
_symmetry.space_group_name_H-M   'P 1'
#
loop_
_entity.id
_entity.type
_entity.pdbx_description
1 polymer ?
#
loop_
_entity_poly.entity_id
_entity_poly.type
_entity_poly.pdbx_seq_one_letter_code
_entity_poly.pdbx_strand_id
1 'polypeptide(L)'
;TYYARMYEAKFIIGAIAGALAGDGRLGYVCDYPIFGQIAGVNAFALGARLVNPRAEVYLEWSSVDGLPGAVGKLTGRGIDLISSQDLMRPNAEGDSFGLARLTAEGPVGLAMPVCRWGVYYETILRRILQGSFRSEYEESSKALNYYWGMTAGVVGLYCSSRLPRDTRKLAELLRQAICGGICAPFAGPIRTQGGGEVGGEREGGLSPEQIVTMDWFAENVVGSLPRYDQLSEEARATVDMVGVKLPRDGAG
;
A
#
# COMPACT_ATOMS: atom_id res chain seq x y z
N THR A 1 -13.03 2.29 15.48
CA THR A 1 -12.55 1.98 14.13
C THR A 1 -11.03 1.80 14.15
N TYR A 2 -10.54 0.87 13.37
CA TYR A 2 -9.13 0.47 13.29
C TYR A 2 -8.62 0.65 11.86
N TYR A 3 -7.40 1.19 11.74
CA TYR A 3 -6.68 1.28 10.47
C TYR A 3 -5.19 0.98 10.68
N ALA A 4 -4.69 -0.08 10.04
CA ALA A 4 -3.26 -0.36 10.00
C ALA A 4 -2.60 0.46 8.91
N ARG A 5 -1.55 1.20 9.25
CA ARG A 5 -0.78 2.01 8.30
C ARG A 5 0.10 1.13 7.40
N MET A 6 -0.56 0.23 6.63
CA MET A 6 0.11 -0.69 5.72
C MET A 6 0.91 0.03 4.63
N TYR A 7 0.52 1.26 4.29
CA TYR A 7 1.23 2.10 3.35
C TYR A 7 2.70 2.36 3.75
N GLU A 8 3.04 2.31 5.05
CA GLU A 8 4.44 2.41 5.50
C GLU A 8 5.29 1.23 4.99
N ALA A 9 4.75 0.02 5.06
CA ALA A 9 5.41 -1.16 4.49
C ALA A 9 5.44 -1.11 2.96
N LYS A 10 4.35 -0.64 2.32
CA LYS A 10 4.28 -0.48 0.86
C LYS A 10 5.33 0.51 0.35
N PHE A 11 5.61 1.58 1.06
CA PHE A 11 6.68 2.51 0.72
C PHE A 11 8.05 1.82 0.67
N ILE A 12 8.38 1.01 1.69
CA ILE A 12 9.64 0.26 1.72
C ILE A 12 9.68 -0.78 0.61
N ILE A 13 8.57 -1.47 0.37
CA ILE A 13 8.46 -2.46 -0.72
C ILE A 13 8.63 -1.79 -2.08
N GLY A 14 8.08 -0.58 -2.25
CA GLY A 14 8.32 0.24 -3.43
C GLY A 14 9.80 0.58 -3.63
N ALA A 15 10.50 0.97 -2.57
CA ALA A 15 11.94 1.23 -2.63
C ALA A 15 12.74 -0.03 -2.99
N ILE A 16 12.36 -1.20 -2.46
CA ILE A 16 12.94 -2.49 -2.86
C ILE A 16 12.70 -2.73 -4.36
N ALA A 17 11.47 -2.53 -4.82
CA ALA A 17 11.11 -2.74 -6.23
C ALA A 17 11.88 -1.78 -7.15
N GLY A 18 11.96 -0.50 -6.81
CA GLY A 18 12.73 0.51 -7.54
C GLY A 18 14.22 0.16 -7.66
N ALA A 19 14.81 -0.39 -6.60
CA ALA A 19 16.21 -0.84 -6.60
C ALA A 19 16.44 -2.08 -7.49
N LEU A 20 15.40 -2.89 -7.74
CA LEU A 20 15.48 -4.13 -8.52
C LEU A 20 15.03 -3.96 -9.97
N ALA A 21 14.29 -2.90 -10.30
CA ALA A 21 13.78 -2.63 -11.63
C ALA A 21 14.81 -1.88 -12.48
N GLY A 22 15.59 -2.62 -13.29
CA GLY A 22 16.63 -2.02 -14.11
C GLY A 22 16.11 -1.06 -15.18
N ASP A 23 14.93 -1.34 -15.74
CA ASP A 23 14.24 -0.49 -16.73
C ASP A 23 13.28 0.53 -16.11
N GLY A 24 13.06 0.47 -14.79
CA GLY A 24 12.18 1.36 -14.06
C GLY A 24 10.69 0.98 -14.11
N ARG A 25 10.29 -0.06 -14.83
CA ARG A 25 8.88 -0.47 -14.94
C ARG A 25 8.49 -1.47 -13.86
N LEU A 26 7.43 -1.16 -13.14
CA LEU A 26 6.92 -1.92 -12.01
C LEU A 26 5.43 -2.19 -12.19
N GLY A 27 4.97 -3.35 -11.77
CA GLY A 27 3.55 -3.68 -11.73
C GLY A 27 2.98 -3.53 -10.32
N TYR A 28 1.74 -3.09 -10.24
CA TYR A 28 0.95 -3.11 -9.02
C TYR A 28 -0.46 -3.62 -9.33
N VAL A 29 -0.87 -4.68 -8.68
CA VAL A 29 -2.26 -5.15 -8.73
C VAL A 29 -2.94 -4.77 -7.42
N CYS A 30 -3.90 -3.86 -7.52
CA CYS A 30 -4.75 -3.46 -6.40
C CYS A 30 -6.06 -4.25 -6.44
N ASP A 31 -6.61 -4.61 -5.27
CA ASP A 31 -7.83 -5.41 -5.22
C ASP A 31 -9.06 -4.55 -5.47
N TYR A 32 -9.43 -3.70 -4.53
CA TYR A 32 -10.65 -2.90 -4.58
C TYR A 32 -10.33 -1.41 -4.44
N PRO A 33 -11.03 -0.52 -5.15
CA PRO A 33 -10.90 0.93 -4.99
C PRO A 33 -11.63 1.40 -3.72
N ILE A 34 -11.09 1.04 -2.55
CA ILE A 34 -11.66 1.33 -1.24
C ILE A 34 -10.74 2.20 -0.41
N PHE A 35 -11.28 2.76 0.66
CA PHE A 35 -10.52 3.60 1.60
C PHE A 35 -9.22 2.94 2.06
N GLY A 36 -8.12 3.70 1.94
CA GLY A 36 -6.77 3.28 2.36
C GLY A 36 -5.98 2.46 1.33
N GLN A 37 -6.61 1.87 0.32
CA GLN A 37 -5.88 1.08 -0.70
C GLN A 37 -5.06 1.97 -1.64
N ILE A 38 -5.61 3.11 -2.04
CA ILE A 38 -4.92 4.06 -2.92
C ILE A 38 -3.67 4.63 -2.25
N ALA A 39 -3.73 4.85 -0.94
CA ALA A 39 -2.55 5.22 -0.17
C ALA A 39 -1.42 4.16 -0.27
N GLY A 40 -1.77 2.87 -0.31
CA GLY A 40 -0.81 1.79 -0.55
C GLY A 40 -0.14 1.87 -1.91
N VAL A 41 -0.91 2.12 -2.97
CA VAL A 41 -0.40 2.32 -4.35
C VAL A 41 0.56 3.51 -4.40
N ASN A 42 0.13 4.66 -3.88
CA ASN A 42 0.93 5.88 -3.89
C ASN A 42 2.21 5.74 -3.04
N ALA A 43 2.12 5.14 -1.86
CA ALA A 43 3.29 4.89 -1.03
C ALA A 43 4.31 3.99 -1.74
N PHE A 44 3.86 2.93 -2.41
CA PHE A 44 4.71 2.08 -3.23
C PHE A 44 5.39 2.87 -4.36
N ALA A 45 4.62 3.69 -5.09
CA ALA A 45 5.13 4.50 -6.18
C ALA A 45 6.17 5.53 -5.71
N LEU A 46 5.91 6.21 -4.60
CA LEU A 46 6.83 7.16 -3.99
C LEU A 46 8.11 6.47 -3.49
N GLY A 47 7.97 5.30 -2.86
CA GLY A 47 9.11 4.50 -2.43
C GLY A 47 9.98 4.04 -3.59
N ALA A 48 9.38 3.59 -4.69
CA ALA A 48 10.10 3.22 -5.90
C ALA A 48 10.87 4.40 -6.49
N ARG A 49 10.23 5.56 -6.57
CA ARG A 49 10.83 6.79 -7.10
C ARG A 49 11.94 7.35 -6.22
N LEU A 50 11.89 7.15 -4.91
CA LEU A 50 12.95 7.55 -3.99
C LEU A 50 14.30 6.94 -4.39
N VAL A 51 14.30 5.71 -4.88
CA VAL A 51 15.52 4.96 -5.24
C VAL A 51 15.81 5.01 -6.73
N ASN A 52 14.77 4.98 -7.55
CA ASN A 52 14.85 5.06 -9.00
C ASN A 52 13.96 6.20 -9.51
N PRO A 53 14.53 7.39 -9.81
CA PRO A 53 13.74 8.53 -10.29
C PRO A 53 12.96 8.29 -11.59
N ARG A 54 13.29 7.23 -12.34
CA ARG A 54 12.60 6.82 -13.57
C ARG A 54 11.53 5.76 -13.33
N ALA A 55 11.29 5.38 -12.08
CA ALA A 55 10.33 4.33 -11.77
C ALA A 55 8.90 4.76 -12.13
N GLU A 56 8.24 3.94 -12.93
CA GLU A 56 6.83 4.00 -13.28
C GLU A 56 6.10 2.77 -12.76
N VAL A 57 4.96 2.99 -12.12
CA VAL A 57 4.16 1.92 -11.52
C VAL A 57 2.88 1.74 -12.33
N TYR A 58 2.80 0.63 -13.06
CA TYR A 58 1.65 0.26 -13.86
C TYR A 58 0.61 -0.41 -12.98
N LEU A 59 -0.53 0.25 -12.81
CA LEU A 59 -1.62 -0.16 -11.93
C LEU A 59 -2.70 -0.93 -12.71
N GLU A 60 -3.04 -2.13 -12.24
CA GLU A 60 -4.19 -2.91 -12.68
C GLU A 60 -5.06 -3.29 -11.49
N TRP A 61 -6.35 -3.59 -11.73
CA TRP A 61 -7.34 -3.87 -10.71
C TRP A 61 -7.85 -5.31 -10.80
N SER A 62 -7.66 -6.09 -9.73
CA SER A 62 -8.22 -7.45 -9.69
C SER A 62 -9.74 -7.47 -9.57
N SER A 63 -10.34 -6.40 -9.04
CA SER A 63 -11.79 -6.21 -9.00
C SER A 63 -12.45 -6.02 -10.37
N VAL A 64 -11.66 -5.80 -11.43
CA VAL A 64 -12.14 -5.66 -12.82
C VAL A 64 -11.93 -6.96 -13.60
N ASP A 65 -10.70 -7.46 -13.63
CA ASP A 65 -10.29 -8.59 -14.51
C ASP A 65 -9.99 -9.88 -13.75
N GLY A 66 -10.16 -9.89 -12.44
CA GLY A 66 -9.59 -10.92 -11.57
C GLY A 66 -8.07 -10.82 -11.47
N LEU A 67 -7.48 -11.47 -10.46
CA LEU A 67 -6.02 -11.43 -10.26
C LEU A 67 -5.24 -11.96 -11.48
N PRO A 68 -5.60 -13.11 -12.09
CA PRO A 68 -4.89 -13.62 -13.26
C PRO A 68 -4.96 -12.68 -14.47
N GLY A 69 -6.09 -12.02 -14.70
CA GLY A 69 -6.27 -11.06 -15.78
C GLY A 69 -5.43 -9.80 -15.58
N ALA A 70 -5.44 -9.25 -14.37
CA ALA A 70 -4.64 -8.07 -14.01
C ALA A 70 -3.13 -8.37 -14.16
N VAL A 71 -2.66 -9.51 -13.64
CA VAL A 71 -1.26 -9.96 -13.80
C VAL A 71 -0.93 -10.18 -15.28
N GLY A 72 -1.85 -10.80 -16.05
CA GLY A 72 -1.67 -11.02 -17.50
C GLY A 72 -1.49 -9.74 -18.30
N LYS A 73 -2.20 -8.67 -17.96
CA LYS A 73 -2.02 -7.35 -18.57
C LYS A 73 -0.64 -6.75 -18.29
N LEU A 74 -0.12 -6.90 -17.08
CA LEU A 74 1.20 -6.42 -16.70
C LEU A 74 2.31 -7.22 -17.40
N THR A 75 2.22 -8.54 -17.39
CA THR A 75 3.20 -9.41 -18.08
C THR A 75 3.18 -9.24 -19.60
N GLY A 76 2.01 -8.99 -20.18
CA GLY A 76 1.87 -8.65 -21.61
C GLY A 76 2.61 -7.34 -21.99
N ARG A 77 2.87 -6.47 -21.03
CA ARG A 77 3.72 -5.27 -21.19
C ARG A 77 5.20 -5.54 -20.89
N GLY A 78 5.58 -6.79 -20.62
CA GLY A 78 6.94 -7.18 -20.26
C GLY A 78 7.33 -6.78 -18.82
N ILE A 79 6.36 -6.61 -17.92
CA ILE A 79 6.61 -6.28 -16.52
C ILE A 79 6.58 -7.58 -15.72
N ASP A 80 7.70 -7.92 -15.11
CA ASP A 80 7.88 -9.14 -14.33
C ASP A 80 7.96 -8.93 -12.81
N LEU A 81 8.19 -7.68 -12.37
CA LEU A 81 8.28 -7.32 -10.97
C LEU A 81 6.98 -6.65 -10.53
N ILE A 82 6.14 -7.41 -9.81
CA ILE A 82 4.76 -7.04 -9.52
C ILE A 82 4.51 -7.10 -8.01
N SER A 83 3.91 -6.04 -7.46
CA SER A 83 3.32 -6.05 -6.12
C SER A 83 1.84 -6.35 -6.23
N SER A 84 1.40 -7.40 -5.55
CA SER A 84 -0.01 -7.81 -5.49
C SER A 84 -0.36 -8.29 -4.09
N GLN A 85 -1.59 -8.64 -3.85
CA GLN A 85 -2.18 -9.18 -2.63
C GLN A 85 -1.26 -9.21 -1.38
N ASP A 86 -1.64 -8.49 -0.34
CA ASP A 86 -0.83 -8.39 0.88
C ASP A 86 -1.35 -9.23 2.04
N LEU A 87 -2.45 -9.92 1.84
CA LEU A 87 -3.06 -10.79 2.84
C LEU A 87 -2.81 -12.25 2.47
N MET A 88 -1.98 -12.93 3.26
CA MET A 88 -1.89 -14.38 3.21
C MET A 88 -3.23 -14.97 3.65
N ARG A 89 -3.87 -15.73 2.78
CA ARG A 89 -4.97 -16.61 3.19
C ARG A 89 -4.37 -17.81 3.90
N PRO A 90 -4.93 -18.30 5.01
CA PRO A 90 -4.50 -19.57 5.60
C PRO A 90 -4.49 -20.67 4.52
N ASN A 91 -3.41 -21.43 4.45
CA ASN A 91 -3.18 -22.52 3.47
C ASN A 91 -2.96 -22.08 2.00
N ALA A 92 -2.71 -20.80 1.72
CA ALA A 92 -2.24 -20.41 0.40
C ALA A 92 -0.73 -20.59 0.27
N GLU A 93 -0.26 -21.24 -0.77
CA GLU A 93 1.17 -21.33 -1.09
C GLU A 93 1.70 -19.93 -1.48
N GLY A 94 2.76 -19.50 -0.78
CA GLY A 94 2.99 -18.10 -0.47
C GLY A 94 3.87 -17.28 -1.40
N ASP A 95 4.30 -17.76 -2.58
CA ASP A 95 5.29 -17.01 -3.37
C ASP A 95 4.71 -15.86 -4.22
N SER A 96 3.39 -15.72 -4.30
CA SER A 96 2.71 -14.66 -5.08
C SER A 96 2.22 -13.47 -4.26
N PHE A 97 2.46 -13.44 -2.93
CA PHE A 97 2.02 -12.35 -2.06
C PHE A 97 3.03 -11.21 -2.00
N GLY A 98 2.52 -9.99 -1.86
CA GLY A 98 3.35 -8.80 -1.79
C GLY A 98 4.11 -8.56 -3.09
N LEU A 99 5.41 -8.28 -3.00
CA LEU A 99 6.30 -8.09 -4.14
C LEU A 99 6.87 -9.44 -4.59
N ALA A 100 6.61 -9.81 -5.81
CA ALA A 100 7.17 -11.00 -6.44
C ALA A 100 7.79 -10.68 -7.80
N ARG A 101 8.81 -11.43 -8.18
CA ARG A 101 9.31 -11.48 -9.55
C ARG A 101 8.73 -12.71 -10.25
N LEU A 102 8.12 -12.50 -11.39
CA LEU A 102 7.62 -13.60 -12.22
C LEU A 102 8.76 -14.15 -13.07
N THR A 103 8.99 -15.45 -12.95
CA THR A 103 10.02 -16.17 -13.73
C THR A 103 9.37 -17.29 -14.53
N ALA A 104 10.15 -17.94 -15.42
CA ALA A 104 9.66 -19.08 -16.18
C ALA A 104 9.28 -20.28 -15.28
N GLU A 105 9.91 -20.38 -14.11
CA GLU A 105 9.65 -21.44 -13.12
C GLU A 105 8.50 -21.09 -12.18
N GLY A 106 7.98 -19.86 -12.26
CA GLY A 106 6.90 -19.36 -11.41
C GLY A 106 7.27 -18.09 -10.64
N PRO A 107 6.37 -17.59 -9.78
CA PRO A 107 6.60 -16.39 -9.00
C PRO A 107 7.64 -16.63 -7.89
N VAL A 108 8.51 -15.64 -7.69
CA VAL A 108 9.52 -15.62 -6.63
C VAL A 108 9.19 -14.47 -5.68
N GLY A 109 8.67 -14.79 -4.50
CA GLY A 109 8.35 -13.82 -3.46
C GLY A 109 9.60 -13.11 -2.91
N LEU A 110 9.55 -11.79 -2.83
CA LEU A 110 10.67 -10.95 -2.44
C LEU A 110 10.43 -10.19 -1.12
N ALA A 111 9.28 -9.55 -0.99
CA ALA A 111 8.92 -8.80 0.22
C ALA A 111 7.40 -8.69 0.34
N MET A 112 6.90 -8.66 1.59
CA MET A 112 5.47 -8.44 1.85
C MET A 112 5.26 -7.69 3.17
N PRO A 113 4.18 -6.90 3.28
CA PRO A 113 3.78 -6.34 4.55
C PRO A 113 3.23 -7.44 5.46
N VAL A 114 3.42 -7.26 6.76
CA VAL A 114 2.95 -8.20 7.78
C VAL A 114 2.14 -7.45 8.82
N CYS A 115 0.92 -7.90 9.09
CA CYS A 115 0.12 -7.40 10.20
C CYS A 115 0.37 -8.27 11.44
N ARG A 116 0.91 -7.64 12.50
CA ARG A 116 1.20 -8.32 13.77
C ARG A 116 0.00 -8.20 14.71
N TRP A 117 -1.05 -8.93 14.43
CA TRP A 117 -2.29 -8.91 15.21
C TRP A 117 -2.09 -9.17 16.70
N GLY A 118 -1.12 -10.02 17.07
CA GLY A 118 -0.79 -10.28 18.48
C GLY A 118 -0.40 -9.01 19.23
N VAL A 119 0.45 -8.16 18.63
CA VAL A 119 0.85 -6.85 19.21
C VAL A 119 -0.36 -5.93 19.36
N TYR A 120 -1.24 -5.92 18.36
CA TYR A 120 -2.47 -5.11 18.39
C TYR A 120 -3.38 -5.52 19.54
N TYR A 121 -3.72 -6.81 19.65
CA TYR A 121 -4.60 -7.30 20.70
C TYR A 121 -3.97 -7.18 22.09
N GLU A 122 -2.69 -7.46 22.24
CA GLU A 122 -1.99 -7.30 23.52
C GLU A 122 -2.05 -5.83 24.00
N THR A 123 -1.82 -4.87 23.10
CA THR A 123 -1.87 -3.45 23.43
C THR A 123 -3.27 -3.03 23.88
N ILE A 124 -4.33 -3.48 23.22
CA ILE A 124 -5.71 -3.20 23.62
C ILE A 124 -6.02 -3.83 24.98
N LEU A 125 -5.66 -5.10 25.20
CA LEU A 125 -5.90 -5.79 26.45
C LEU A 125 -5.19 -5.09 27.63
N ARG A 126 -3.94 -4.65 27.44
CA ARG A 126 -3.21 -3.88 28.46
C ARG A 126 -3.93 -2.58 28.81
N ARG A 127 -4.44 -1.83 27.84
CA ARG A 127 -5.21 -0.58 28.07
C ARG A 127 -6.51 -0.85 28.81
N ILE A 128 -7.22 -1.93 28.48
CA ILE A 128 -8.45 -2.35 29.20
C ILE A 128 -8.12 -2.66 30.66
N LEU A 129 -7.08 -3.45 30.92
CA LEU A 129 -6.67 -3.83 32.27
C LEU A 129 -6.17 -2.63 33.10
N GLN A 130 -5.58 -1.63 32.47
CA GLN A 130 -5.13 -0.40 33.11
C GLN A 130 -6.25 0.62 33.29
N GLY A 131 -7.47 0.36 32.82
CA GLY A 131 -8.62 1.27 32.91
C GLY A 131 -8.56 2.48 31.96
N SER A 132 -7.50 2.60 31.14
CA SER A 132 -7.32 3.73 30.21
C SER A 132 -8.18 3.63 28.93
N PHE A 133 -8.76 2.48 28.66
CA PHE A 133 -9.58 2.24 27.47
C PHE A 133 -10.87 3.06 27.45
N ARG A 134 -11.50 3.29 28.60
CA ARG A 134 -12.76 4.04 28.71
C ARG A 134 -12.60 5.53 28.50
N SER A 135 -11.55 6.14 29.05
CA SER A 135 -11.30 7.57 28.91
C SER A 135 -11.00 7.98 27.46
N GLU A 136 -10.25 7.16 26.72
CA GLU A 136 -9.96 7.40 25.31
C GLU A 136 -11.21 7.24 24.40
N TYR A 137 -12.15 6.38 24.78
CA TYR A 137 -13.38 6.14 24.02
C TYR A 137 -14.42 7.27 24.24
N GLU A 138 -14.49 7.82 25.44
CA GLU A 138 -15.41 8.89 25.79
C GLU A 138 -14.94 10.28 25.30
N GLU A 139 -13.63 10.50 25.21
CA GLU A 139 -13.05 11.77 24.76
C GLU A 139 -12.89 11.89 23.23
N SER A 140 -12.87 10.78 22.49
CA SER A 140 -12.66 10.82 21.05
C SER A 140 -13.94 10.58 20.25
N SER A 141 -14.53 11.64 19.75
CA SER A 141 -15.51 11.60 18.64
C SER A 141 -14.86 11.26 17.27
N LYS A 142 -13.62 10.76 17.26
CA LYS A 142 -12.85 10.51 16.05
C LYS A 142 -13.24 9.17 15.42
N ALA A 143 -13.48 9.18 14.10
CA ALA A 143 -13.79 7.98 13.32
C ALA A 143 -12.65 6.94 13.28
N LEU A 144 -11.40 7.36 13.53
CA LEU A 144 -10.20 6.52 13.59
C LEU A 144 -9.63 6.49 15.00
N ASN A 145 -10.02 5.49 15.80
CA ASN A 145 -9.55 5.35 17.18
C ASN A 145 -8.13 4.75 17.25
N TYR A 146 -7.80 3.87 16.28
CA TYR A 146 -6.51 3.17 16.22
C TYR A 146 -5.90 3.30 14.83
N TYR A 147 -4.99 4.26 14.69
CA TYR A 147 -4.23 4.52 13.47
C TYR A 147 -2.77 4.13 13.70
N TRP A 148 -2.52 2.80 13.70
CA TRP A 148 -1.23 2.23 14.08
C TRP A 148 -0.45 1.68 12.89
N GLY A 149 0.88 1.84 12.96
CA GLY A 149 1.81 1.42 11.93
C GLY A 149 3.05 0.72 12.49
N MET A 150 4.17 0.92 11.82
CA MET A 150 5.46 0.33 12.18
C MET A 150 5.97 0.82 13.53
N THR A 151 5.78 2.09 13.87
CA THR A 151 6.18 2.67 15.16
C THR A 151 5.49 1.96 16.33
N ALA A 152 4.22 1.57 16.17
CA ALA A 152 3.49 0.81 17.18
C ALA A 152 3.78 -0.71 17.13
N GLY A 153 4.61 -1.16 16.19
CA GLY A 153 4.93 -2.57 16.01
C GLY A 153 3.81 -3.41 15.39
N VAL A 154 2.68 -2.80 15.02
CA VAL A 154 1.51 -3.50 14.44
C VAL A 154 1.73 -3.88 12.98
N VAL A 155 2.42 -3.01 12.24
CA VAL A 155 2.83 -3.29 10.87
C VAL A 155 4.30 -3.67 10.84
N GLY A 156 4.61 -4.76 10.17
CA GLY A 156 5.95 -5.25 9.91
C GLY A 156 6.22 -5.42 8.42
N LEU A 157 7.44 -5.82 8.12
CA LEU A 157 7.89 -6.13 6.77
C LEU A 157 8.61 -7.49 6.80
N TYR A 158 8.23 -8.38 5.91
CA TYR A 158 9.01 -9.58 5.59
C TYR A 158 9.86 -9.31 4.36
N CYS A 159 11.13 -9.67 4.43
CA CYS A 159 12.07 -9.64 3.31
C CYS A 159 12.66 -11.03 3.09
N SER A 160 12.54 -11.53 1.87
CA SER A 160 13.08 -12.82 1.46
C SER A 160 14.63 -12.82 1.53
N SER A 161 15.21 -13.98 1.85
CA SER A 161 16.66 -14.19 1.75
C SER A 161 17.17 -14.10 0.29
N ARG A 162 16.28 -14.22 -0.68
CA ARG A 162 16.57 -14.07 -2.12
C ARG A 162 16.86 -12.61 -2.55
N LEU A 163 16.50 -11.63 -1.70
CA LEU A 163 16.86 -10.24 -1.96
C LEU A 163 18.38 -10.01 -1.85
N PRO A 164 18.97 -9.19 -2.74
CA PRO A 164 20.36 -8.77 -2.60
C PRO A 164 20.65 -8.16 -1.21
N ARG A 165 21.85 -8.37 -0.71
CA ARG A 165 22.26 -7.92 0.64
C ARG A 165 22.03 -6.41 0.82
N ASP A 166 22.39 -5.61 -0.18
CA ASP A 166 22.30 -4.15 -0.07
C ASP A 166 20.86 -3.66 -0.17
N THR A 167 20.01 -4.34 -0.95
CA THR A 167 18.55 -4.06 -0.96
C THR A 167 17.92 -4.38 0.39
N ARG A 168 18.34 -5.45 1.07
CA ARG A 168 17.87 -5.76 2.45
C ARG A 168 18.33 -4.71 3.45
N LYS A 169 19.56 -4.21 3.32
CA LYS A 169 20.06 -3.10 4.17
C LYS A 169 19.27 -1.82 3.93
N LEU A 170 18.97 -1.48 2.68
CA LEU A 170 18.12 -0.33 2.34
C LEU A 170 16.76 -0.46 3.01
N ALA A 171 16.10 -1.61 2.89
CA ALA A 171 14.81 -1.86 3.52
C ALA A 171 14.87 -1.67 5.05
N GLU A 172 15.92 -2.16 5.69
CA GLU A 172 16.11 -2.02 7.13
C GLU A 172 16.36 -0.57 7.55
N LEU A 173 17.16 0.18 6.80
CA LEU A 173 17.40 1.60 7.05
C LEU A 173 16.12 2.43 6.92
N LEU A 174 15.31 2.19 5.88
CA LEU A 174 14.02 2.84 5.71
C LEU A 174 13.04 2.49 6.82
N ARG A 175 13.02 1.22 7.25
CA ARG A 175 12.21 0.78 8.39
C ARG A 175 12.59 1.52 9.67
N GLN A 176 13.88 1.63 9.96
CA GLN A 176 14.37 2.38 11.13
C GLN A 176 14.02 3.86 11.03
N ALA A 177 14.17 4.47 9.86
CA ALA A 177 13.80 5.86 9.63
C ALA A 177 12.30 6.13 9.85
N ILE A 178 11.43 5.23 9.37
CA ILE A 178 9.97 5.33 9.60
C ILE A 178 9.65 5.13 11.08
N CYS A 179 10.19 4.11 11.73
CA CYS A 179 9.97 3.85 13.15
C CYS A 179 10.48 4.99 14.04
N GLY A 180 11.57 5.64 13.65
CA GLY A 180 12.15 6.80 14.35
C GLY A 180 11.47 8.13 14.02
N GLY A 181 10.47 8.17 13.14
CA GLY A 181 9.80 9.40 12.72
C GLY A 181 10.62 10.31 11.83
N ILE A 182 11.77 9.84 11.32
CA ILE A 182 12.67 10.62 10.43
C ILE A 182 12.13 10.63 9.01
N CYS A 183 11.42 9.57 8.60
CA CYS A 183 10.82 9.43 7.28
C CYS A 183 9.33 9.12 7.41
N ALA A 184 8.50 9.87 6.68
CA ALA A 184 7.09 9.55 6.50
C ALA A 184 6.79 9.47 4.99
N PRO A 185 6.08 8.44 4.53
CA PRO A 185 5.82 8.22 3.09
C PRO A 185 5.17 9.40 2.37
N PHE A 186 4.35 10.16 3.10
CA PHE A 186 3.58 11.29 2.56
C PHE A 186 4.05 12.64 3.13
N ALA A 187 5.31 12.75 3.56
CA ALA A 187 5.91 14.01 3.95
C ALA A 187 6.33 14.82 2.72
N GLY A 188 6.01 16.11 2.73
CA GLY A 188 6.35 17.02 1.65
C GLY A 188 5.37 17.05 0.48
N PRO A 189 5.67 17.87 -0.54
CA PRO A 189 4.81 18.03 -1.71
C PRO A 189 4.88 16.80 -2.61
N ILE A 190 3.72 16.32 -3.03
CA ILE A 190 3.57 15.15 -3.90
C ILE A 190 2.88 15.58 -5.19
N ARG A 191 3.56 15.41 -6.31
CA ARG A 191 2.97 15.64 -7.63
C ARG A 191 1.99 14.54 -7.97
N THR A 192 0.80 14.93 -8.45
CA THR A 192 -0.25 14.02 -8.88
C THR A 192 -0.25 13.84 -10.39
N GLN A 193 -0.90 12.78 -10.89
CA GLN A 193 -1.09 12.53 -12.33
C GLN A 193 -1.72 13.71 -13.07
N GLY A 194 -2.58 14.49 -12.41
CA GLY A 194 -3.23 15.68 -12.97
C GLY A 194 -2.33 16.92 -13.06
N GLY A 195 -1.03 16.81 -12.72
CA GLY A 195 -0.09 17.93 -12.71
C GLY A 195 -0.23 18.85 -11.50
N GLY A 196 -1.15 18.55 -10.58
CA GLY A 196 -1.29 19.24 -9.31
C GLY A 196 -0.30 18.76 -8.27
N GLU A 197 -0.25 19.45 -7.14
CA GLU A 197 0.59 19.11 -5.99
C GLU A 197 -0.26 19.01 -4.74
N VAL A 198 -0.02 17.98 -3.92
CA VAL A 198 -0.73 17.72 -2.67
C VAL A 198 0.27 17.58 -1.53
N GLY A 199 -0.06 18.12 -0.37
CA GLY A 199 0.83 18.11 0.81
C GLY A 199 1.82 19.28 0.81
N GLY A 200 2.81 19.24 1.68
CA GLY A 200 3.86 20.27 1.80
C GLY A 200 3.51 21.46 2.72
N GLU A 201 2.24 21.65 3.08
CA GLU A 201 1.82 22.76 3.94
C GLU A 201 1.94 22.47 5.45
N ARG A 202 2.15 21.21 5.81
CA ARG A 202 2.23 20.76 7.21
C ARG A 202 3.57 20.10 7.52
N GLU A 203 4.15 20.41 8.66
CA GLU A 203 5.17 19.56 9.27
C GLU A 203 4.56 18.16 9.50
N GLY A 204 5.16 17.12 8.88
CA GLY A 204 4.70 15.74 9.00
C GLY A 204 3.83 15.22 7.84
N GLY A 205 3.49 16.05 6.84
CA GLY A 205 2.81 15.59 5.61
C GLY A 205 1.29 15.52 5.71
N LEU A 206 0.67 14.59 4.97
CA LEU A 206 -0.78 14.43 4.91
C LEU A 206 -1.36 13.93 6.24
N SER A 207 -2.57 14.41 6.57
CA SER A 207 -3.30 13.95 7.75
C SER A 207 -3.78 12.49 7.58
N PRO A 208 -4.05 11.76 8.68
CA PRO A 208 -4.64 10.42 8.62
C PRO A 208 -5.91 10.36 7.78
N GLU A 209 -6.76 11.36 7.85
CA GLU A 209 -7.99 11.45 7.07
C GLU A 209 -7.68 11.58 5.57
N GLN A 210 -6.79 12.49 5.19
CA GLN A 210 -6.36 12.66 3.79
C GLN A 210 -5.73 11.38 3.23
N ILE A 211 -4.99 10.62 4.05
CA ILE A 211 -4.38 9.37 3.62
C ILE A 211 -5.44 8.28 3.40
N VAL A 212 -6.38 8.14 4.32
CA VAL A 212 -7.40 7.08 4.25
C VAL A 212 -8.41 7.35 3.12
N THR A 213 -8.78 8.63 2.91
CA THR A 213 -9.76 9.04 1.89
C THR A 213 -9.14 9.39 0.54
N MET A 214 -7.85 9.08 0.35
CA MET A 214 -7.11 9.38 -0.88
C MET A 214 -7.81 8.79 -2.12
N ASP A 215 -8.04 9.61 -3.14
CA ASP A 215 -8.73 9.27 -4.40
C ASP A 215 -7.95 9.72 -5.66
N TRP A 216 -6.68 10.03 -5.48
CA TRP A 216 -5.75 10.47 -6.53
C TRP A 216 -4.49 9.61 -6.56
N PHE A 217 -3.76 9.65 -7.67
CA PHE A 217 -2.49 8.93 -7.83
C PHE A 217 -1.31 9.89 -7.99
N ALA A 218 -0.14 9.44 -7.49
CA ALA A 218 1.15 10.09 -7.72
C ALA A 218 1.49 10.08 -9.23
N GLU A 219 2.24 11.08 -9.69
CA GLU A 219 2.55 11.30 -11.10
C GLU A 219 3.23 10.11 -11.80
N ASN A 220 3.95 9.28 -11.05
CA ASN A 220 4.63 8.09 -11.56
C ASN A 220 3.78 6.80 -11.52
N VAL A 221 2.50 6.89 -11.22
CA VAL A 221 1.55 5.79 -11.37
C VAL A 221 0.93 5.87 -12.77
N VAL A 222 0.97 4.78 -13.51
CA VAL A 222 0.36 4.63 -14.85
C VAL A 222 -0.88 3.76 -14.71
N GLY A 223 -2.04 4.38 -14.74
CA GLY A 223 -3.34 3.74 -14.52
C GLY A 223 -4.33 4.73 -13.92
N SER A 224 -5.54 4.31 -13.68
CA SER A 224 -6.61 5.15 -13.14
C SER A 224 -7.52 4.37 -12.21
N LEU A 225 -8.39 5.06 -11.47
CA LEU A 225 -9.50 4.41 -10.80
C LEU A 225 -10.41 3.75 -11.84
N PRO A 226 -10.93 2.54 -11.57
CA PRO A 226 -11.89 1.91 -12.47
C PRO A 226 -13.22 2.66 -12.40
N ARG A 227 -13.99 2.60 -13.48
CA ARG A 227 -15.38 3.03 -13.40
C ARG A 227 -16.22 1.99 -12.67
N TYR A 228 -17.31 2.45 -12.04
CA TYR A 228 -18.18 1.56 -11.26
C TYR A 228 -18.75 0.40 -12.10
N ASP A 229 -19.10 0.65 -13.37
CA ASP A 229 -19.63 -0.34 -14.30
C ASP A 229 -18.60 -1.43 -14.70
N GLN A 230 -17.30 -1.14 -14.61
CA GLN A 230 -16.21 -2.08 -14.88
C GLN A 230 -15.96 -3.09 -13.75
N LEU A 231 -16.46 -2.79 -12.53
CA LEU A 231 -16.26 -3.65 -11.37
C LEU A 231 -17.05 -4.95 -11.49
N SER A 232 -16.49 -6.03 -11.01
CA SER A 232 -17.22 -7.30 -10.82
C SER A 232 -18.40 -7.09 -9.84
N GLU A 233 -19.41 -7.95 -9.90
CA GLU A 233 -20.58 -7.86 -9.03
C GLU A 233 -20.18 -7.94 -7.53
N GLU A 234 -19.27 -8.84 -7.19
CA GLU A 234 -18.72 -8.98 -5.83
C GLU A 234 -18.00 -7.70 -5.38
N ALA A 235 -17.23 -7.07 -6.29
CA ALA A 235 -16.50 -5.84 -6.00
C ALA A 235 -17.43 -4.65 -5.74
N ARG A 236 -18.55 -4.54 -6.47
CA ARG A 236 -19.53 -3.46 -6.29
C ARG A 236 -20.08 -3.45 -4.87
N ALA A 237 -20.46 -4.63 -4.33
CA ALA A 237 -20.98 -4.74 -2.97
C ALA A 237 -19.99 -4.20 -1.92
N THR A 238 -18.68 -4.47 -2.10
CA THR A 238 -17.63 -3.95 -1.20
C THR A 238 -17.44 -2.43 -1.38
N VAL A 239 -17.42 -1.97 -2.62
CA VAL A 239 -17.21 -0.55 -2.95
C VAL A 239 -18.40 0.30 -2.50
N ASP A 240 -19.62 -0.21 -2.55
CA ASP A 240 -20.81 0.49 -2.03
C ASP A 240 -20.74 0.75 -0.51
N MET A 241 -20.03 -0.10 0.23
CA MET A 241 -19.86 0.06 1.69
C MET A 241 -18.69 0.95 2.08
N VAL A 242 -17.54 0.79 1.43
CA VAL A 242 -16.27 1.41 1.84
C VAL A 242 -15.43 1.95 0.68
N GLY A 243 -16.04 2.13 -0.48
CA GLY A 243 -15.36 2.59 -1.69
C GLY A 243 -15.01 4.07 -1.67
N VAL A 244 -13.97 4.42 -2.43
CA VAL A 244 -13.71 5.81 -2.80
C VAL A 244 -14.70 6.28 -3.87
N LYS A 245 -14.78 7.58 -4.10
CA LYS A 245 -15.65 8.12 -5.16
C LYS A 245 -15.12 7.70 -6.54
N LEU A 246 -15.87 6.84 -7.21
CA LEU A 246 -15.51 6.37 -8.56
C LEU A 246 -16.15 7.21 -9.65
N PRO A 247 -15.52 7.32 -10.85
CA PRO A 247 -16.15 7.86 -12.04
C PRO A 247 -17.41 7.04 -12.38
N ARG A 248 -18.52 7.74 -12.70
CA ARG A 248 -19.77 7.14 -13.20
C ARG A 248 -19.98 7.56 -14.64
N ASP A 249 -20.66 6.72 -15.43
CA ASP A 249 -21.03 7.07 -16.79
C ASP A 249 -21.88 8.34 -16.80
N GLY A 250 -21.47 9.35 -17.62
CA GLY A 250 -22.23 10.58 -17.83
C GLY A 250 -21.70 11.84 -17.18
N ALA A 251 -20.55 11.84 -16.53
CA ALA A 251 -19.84 13.05 -16.12
C ALA A 251 -18.66 13.30 -17.06
N GLY A 252 -18.95 13.77 -18.27
CA GLY A 252 -18.04 14.33 -19.26
C GLY A 252 -18.40 15.77 -19.49
#